data_9a22dedd6d3f9707ae06e963433d37b2
#
_entry.id   9a22dedd6d3f9707ae06e963433d37b2
#
_cell.length_a   1.000
_cell.length_b   1.000
_cell.length_c   1.000
_cell.angle_alpha   90.00
_cell.angle_beta   90.00
_cell.angle_gamma   90.00
#
_symmetry.space_group_name_H-M   'P 1'
#
loop_
_entity.id
_entity.type
_entity.pdbx_description
1 polymer ?
#
loop_
_entity_poly.entity_id
_entity_poly.type
_entity_poly.pdbx_seq_one_letter_code
_entity_poly.pdbx_strand_id
1 'polypeptide(L)'
;VDDLMELFTETIRDQFPDLHRQGVCVRFVGRRDRCPATLLALMTDMERRTAENTRLDLWVAFDYGGRDELVRAARALVEEGVSAEAIDEAALRAHLYAPEMPDPDLVIRTSGELRVSNFLLWQAAYAEYHFTPDHWPDFGEEQLAEALSAYATRRRRFGKR
;
A
#
# COMPACT_ATOMS: atom_id res chain seq x y z
N VAL A 1 12.70 13.32 11.80
CA VAL A 1 11.31 13.07 11.32
C VAL A 1 10.82 14.27 10.51
N ASP A 2 11.04 15.49 10.98
CA ASP A 2 10.57 16.72 10.33
C ASP A 2 11.18 16.89 8.92
N ASP A 3 12.48 16.68 8.78
CA ASP A 3 13.19 16.73 7.48
C ASP A 3 12.64 15.71 6.47
N LEU A 4 12.25 14.52 6.95
CA LEU A 4 11.64 13.49 6.10
C LEU A 4 10.23 13.90 5.63
N MET A 5 9.46 14.53 6.49
CA MET A 5 8.13 15.05 6.15
C MET A 5 8.20 16.20 5.15
N GLU A 6 9.20 17.05 5.28
CA GLU A 6 9.47 18.14 4.33
C GLU A 6 9.86 17.58 2.96
N LEU A 7 10.84 16.67 2.91
CA LEU A 7 11.25 15.99 1.69
C LEU A 7 10.09 15.27 1.00
N PHE A 8 9.25 14.59 1.76
CA PHE A 8 8.07 13.89 1.22
C PHE A 8 7.07 14.89 0.62
N THR A 9 6.86 16.03 1.29
CA THR A 9 5.99 17.10 0.81
C THR A 9 6.50 17.71 -0.50
N GLU A 10 7.80 17.96 -0.60
CA GLU A 10 8.45 18.45 -1.82
C GLU A 10 8.34 17.42 -2.95
N THR A 11 8.65 16.16 -2.66
CA THR A 11 8.54 15.06 -3.64
C THR A 11 7.13 14.96 -4.22
N ILE A 12 6.10 15.04 -3.37
CA ILE A 12 4.71 15.04 -3.84
C ILE A 12 4.46 16.21 -4.78
N ARG A 13 4.87 17.43 -4.42
CA ARG A 13 4.65 18.61 -5.26
C ARG A 13 5.31 18.49 -6.63
N ASP A 14 6.52 17.98 -6.64
CA ASP A 14 7.32 17.89 -7.86
C ASP A 14 6.83 16.78 -8.82
N GLN A 15 6.47 15.62 -8.25
CA GLN A 15 6.08 14.44 -9.03
C GLN A 15 4.59 14.45 -9.43
N PHE A 16 3.74 15.15 -8.66
CA PHE A 16 2.31 15.13 -8.88
C PHE A 16 1.87 15.52 -10.31
N PRO A 17 2.37 16.63 -10.91
CA PRO A 17 1.94 17.03 -12.26
C PRO A 17 2.22 15.94 -13.30
N ASP A 18 3.32 15.22 -13.16
CA ASP A 18 3.74 14.17 -14.07
C ASP A 18 2.86 12.92 -13.93
N LEU A 19 2.61 12.48 -12.72
CA LEU A 19 1.72 11.36 -12.44
C LEU A 19 0.31 11.61 -12.97
N HIS A 20 -0.22 12.81 -12.74
CA HIS A 20 -1.54 13.19 -13.23
C HIS A 20 -1.59 13.20 -14.78
N ARG A 21 -0.58 13.78 -15.45
CA ARG A 21 -0.50 13.77 -16.92
C ARG A 21 -0.39 12.35 -17.50
N GLN A 22 0.25 11.45 -16.78
CA GLN A 22 0.37 10.04 -17.15
C GLN A 22 -0.90 9.22 -16.90
N GLY A 23 -1.95 9.81 -16.33
CA GLY A 23 -3.21 9.14 -16.05
C GLY A 23 -3.14 8.19 -14.84
N VAL A 24 -2.21 8.44 -13.90
CA VAL A 24 -2.08 7.67 -12.65
C VAL A 24 -3.10 8.16 -11.64
N CYS A 25 -3.90 7.26 -11.09
CA CYS A 25 -4.74 7.50 -9.92
C CYS A 25 -3.91 7.28 -8.66
N VAL A 26 -3.73 8.30 -7.83
CA VAL A 26 -2.91 8.22 -6.63
C VAL A 26 -3.80 8.15 -5.39
N ARG A 27 -3.48 7.23 -4.50
CA ARG A 27 -4.16 7.02 -3.21
C ARG A 27 -3.13 6.85 -2.11
N PHE A 28 -3.46 7.28 -0.90
CA PHE A 28 -2.62 7.12 0.27
C PHE A 28 -3.26 6.16 1.26
N VAL A 29 -2.50 5.17 1.74
CA VAL A 29 -2.94 4.19 2.72
C VAL A 29 -2.11 4.29 4.00
N GLY A 30 -2.76 4.27 5.15
CA GLY A 30 -2.14 4.38 6.47
C GLY A 30 -2.80 5.46 7.34
N ARG A 31 -2.13 5.83 8.41
CA ARG A 31 -2.66 6.78 9.40
C ARG A 31 -2.59 8.22 8.89
N ARG A 32 -3.68 8.95 9.08
CA ARG A 32 -3.77 10.39 8.71
C ARG A 32 -3.85 11.30 9.93
N ASP A 33 -4.21 10.75 11.09
CA ASP A 33 -4.42 11.49 12.33
C ASP A 33 -3.14 12.10 12.93
N ARG A 34 -1.97 11.59 12.53
CA ARG A 34 -0.66 12.13 12.91
C ARG A 34 0.02 12.93 11.80
N CYS A 35 -0.64 13.06 10.67
CA CYS A 35 -0.10 13.78 9.52
C CYS A 35 -0.17 15.29 9.73
N PRO A 36 0.89 16.07 9.45
CA PRO A 36 0.81 17.52 9.44
C PRO A 36 -0.30 18.02 8.52
N ALA A 37 -1.05 19.05 8.95
CA ALA A 37 -2.22 19.54 8.23
C ALA A 37 -1.90 19.95 6.77
N THR A 38 -0.73 20.51 6.53
CA THR A 38 -0.25 20.91 5.20
C THR A 38 -0.04 19.71 4.29
N LEU A 39 0.56 18.64 4.80
CA LEU A 39 0.78 17.40 4.05
C LEU A 39 -0.55 16.69 3.81
N LEU A 40 -1.43 16.62 4.80
CA LEU A 40 -2.74 16.02 4.66
C LEU A 40 -3.59 16.72 3.58
N ALA A 41 -3.55 18.06 3.53
CA ALA A 41 -4.24 18.84 2.51
C ALA A 41 -3.68 18.52 1.10
N LEU A 42 -2.37 18.40 0.97
CA LEU A 42 -1.71 18.07 -0.29
C LEU A 42 -2.07 16.66 -0.77
N MET A 43 -2.01 15.66 0.11
CA MET A 43 -2.41 14.28 -0.18
C MET A 43 -3.88 14.22 -0.64
N THR A 44 -4.77 14.91 0.06
CA THR A 44 -6.20 14.97 -0.27
C THR A 44 -6.46 15.64 -1.62
N ASP A 45 -5.75 16.73 -1.93
CA ASP A 45 -5.86 17.40 -3.25
C ASP A 45 -5.37 16.48 -4.37
N MET A 46 -4.28 15.78 -4.16
CA MET A 46 -3.72 14.83 -5.12
C MET A 46 -4.70 13.67 -5.40
N GLU A 47 -5.25 13.04 -4.36
CA GLU A 47 -6.27 11.99 -4.49
C GLU A 47 -7.48 12.49 -5.28
N ARG A 48 -8.01 13.66 -4.90
CA ARG A 48 -9.18 14.26 -5.56
C ARG A 48 -8.94 14.55 -7.05
N ARG A 49 -7.78 15.12 -7.40
CA ARG A 49 -7.45 15.50 -8.78
C ARG A 49 -7.15 14.33 -9.68
N THR A 50 -6.68 13.21 -9.12
CA THR A 50 -6.35 12.00 -9.88
C THR A 50 -7.46 10.94 -9.84
N ALA A 51 -8.56 11.18 -9.16
CA ALA A 51 -9.62 10.19 -8.91
C ALA A 51 -10.19 9.57 -10.21
N GLU A 52 -10.27 10.33 -11.30
CA GLU A 52 -10.80 9.88 -12.59
C GLU A 52 -9.72 9.25 -13.51
N ASN A 53 -8.47 9.20 -13.07
CA ASN A 53 -7.41 8.57 -13.83
C ASN A 53 -7.55 7.04 -13.77
N THR A 54 -7.24 6.37 -14.90
CA THR A 54 -7.53 4.92 -15.05
C THR A 54 -6.37 4.11 -15.59
N ARG A 55 -5.21 4.72 -15.84
CA ARG A 55 -4.07 4.01 -16.43
C ARG A 55 -3.34 3.13 -15.42
N LEU A 56 -3.22 3.59 -14.18
CA LEU A 56 -2.55 2.91 -13.07
C LEU A 56 -3.13 3.40 -11.76
N ASP A 57 -3.42 2.52 -10.82
CA ASP A 57 -3.70 2.86 -9.42
C ASP A 57 -2.39 2.76 -8.62
N LEU A 58 -1.90 3.89 -8.12
CA LEU A 58 -0.73 3.98 -7.26
C LEU A 58 -1.15 4.16 -5.81
N TRP A 59 -0.88 3.19 -4.96
CA TRP A 59 -1.13 3.23 -3.53
C TRP A 59 0.17 3.53 -2.77
N VAL A 60 0.23 4.67 -2.12
CA VAL A 60 1.39 5.11 -1.33
C VAL A 60 1.13 4.84 0.14
N ALA A 61 1.88 3.90 0.72
CA ALA A 61 1.77 3.61 2.16
C ALA A 61 2.53 4.68 2.96
N PHE A 62 1.78 5.49 3.71
CA PHE A 62 2.32 6.57 4.53
C PHE A 62 1.88 6.38 5.99
N ASP A 63 2.84 6.40 6.93
CA ASP A 63 2.60 6.08 8.35
C ASP A 63 1.75 4.81 8.54
N TYR A 64 2.10 3.76 7.76
CA TYR A 64 1.37 2.50 7.68
C TYR A 64 2.02 1.43 8.56
N GLY A 65 1.18 0.64 9.21
CA GLY A 65 1.59 -0.56 9.90
C GLY A 65 0.45 -1.59 9.99
N GLY A 66 0.68 -2.78 9.44
CA GLY A 66 -0.37 -3.81 9.33
C GLY A 66 -0.97 -4.25 10.68
N ARG A 67 -0.17 -4.28 11.75
CA ARG A 67 -0.71 -4.58 13.09
C ARG A 67 -1.64 -3.48 13.59
N ASP A 68 -1.27 -2.21 13.40
CA ASP A 68 -2.10 -1.07 13.79
C ASP A 68 -3.39 -1.03 12.97
N GLU A 69 -3.31 -1.29 11.67
CA GLU A 69 -4.45 -1.40 10.77
C GLU A 69 -5.47 -2.43 11.28
N LEU A 70 -5.01 -3.65 11.60
CA LEU A 70 -5.88 -4.72 12.11
C LEU A 70 -6.52 -4.37 13.47
N VAL A 71 -5.75 -3.77 14.38
CA VAL A 71 -6.29 -3.33 15.68
C VAL A 71 -7.33 -2.24 15.50
N ARG A 72 -7.12 -1.29 14.59
CA ARG A 72 -8.10 -0.24 14.28
C ARG A 72 -9.37 -0.81 13.65
N ALA A 73 -9.23 -1.73 12.70
CA ALA A 73 -10.38 -2.41 12.10
C ALA A 73 -11.22 -3.15 13.14
N ALA A 74 -10.56 -3.90 14.05
CA ALA A 74 -11.25 -4.59 15.13
C ALA A 74 -11.97 -3.63 16.09
N ARG A 75 -11.35 -2.48 16.42
CA ARG A 75 -11.99 -1.46 17.26
C ARG A 75 -13.21 -0.85 16.59
N ALA A 76 -13.12 -0.52 15.30
CA ALA A 76 -14.24 0.03 14.54
C ALA A 76 -15.44 -0.91 14.53
N LEU A 77 -15.23 -2.21 14.31
CA LEU A 77 -16.28 -3.24 14.40
C LEU A 77 -16.97 -3.26 15.77
N VAL A 78 -16.21 -3.16 16.86
CA VAL A 78 -16.76 -3.11 18.23
C VAL A 78 -17.52 -1.80 18.47
N GLU A 79 -17.00 -0.67 18.03
CA GLU A 79 -17.61 0.66 18.17
C GLU A 79 -18.94 0.75 17.40
N GLU A 80 -19.04 0.07 16.26
CA GLU A 80 -20.28 -0.06 15.47
C GLU A 80 -21.28 -1.07 16.04
N GLY A 81 -20.91 -1.80 17.10
CA GLY A 81 -21.77 -2.81 17.75
C GLY A 81 -21.94 -4.08 16.94
N VAL A 82 -20.99 -4.42 16.05
CA VAL A 82 -21.04 -5.66 15.27
C VAL A 82 -20.93 -6.86 16.21
N SER A 83 -21.86 -7.81 16.10
CA SER A 83 -21.84 -9.01 16.95
C SER A 83 -20.66 -9.93 16.60
N ALA A 84 -20.19 -10.71 17.55
CA ALA A 84 -19.05 -11.61 17.34
C ALA A 84 -19.30 -12.60 16.18
N GLU A 85 -20.55 -13.03 16.00
CA GLU A 85 -20.95 -13.97 14.93
C GLU A 85 -20.94 -13.32 13.53
N ALA A 86 -21.05 -11.98 13.48
CA ALA A 86 -21.01 -11.21 12.23
C ALA A 86 -19.61 -10.75 11.86
N ILE A 87 -18.61 -10.94 12.74
CA ILE A 87 -17.21 -10.61 12.43
C ILE A 87 -16.60 -11.76 11.63
N ASP A 88 -16.53 -11.55 10.30
CA ASP A 88 -15.87 -12.44 9.35
C ASP A 88 -14.73 -11.70 8.61
N GLU A 89 -14.09 -12.37 7.66
CA GLU A 89 -13.00 -11.77 6.86
C GLU A 89 -13.48 -10.56 6.05
N ALA A 90 -14.73 -10.59 5.54
CA ALA A 90 -15.29 -9.48 4.77
C ALA A 90 -15.58 -8.27 5.66
N ALA A 91 -16.13 -8.50 6.85
CA ALA A 91 -16.37 -7.44 7.84
C ALA A 91 -15.06 -6.79 8.27
N LEU A 92 -14.03 -7.58 8.55
CA LEU A 92 -12.71 -7.05 8.92
C LEU A 92 -12.08 -6.26 7.77
N ARG A 93 -12.14 -6.80 6.53
CA ARG A 93 -11.63 -6.12 5.32
C ARG A 93 -12.29 -4.78 5.10
N ALA A 94 -13.60 -4.67 5.30
CA ALA A 94 -14.35 -3.43 5.13
C ALA A 94 -13.89 -2.29 6.05
N HIS A 95 -13.16 -2.62 7.13
CA HIS A 95 -12.65 -1.66 8.10
C HIS A 95 -11.13 -1.45 8.05
N LEU A 96 -10.44 -2.05 7.07
CA LEU A 96 -9.03 -1.73 6.79
C LEU A 96 -8.89 -0.29 6.29
N TYR A 97 -7.66 0.22 6.22
CA TYR A 97 -7.39 1.59 5.76
C TYR A 97 -7.89 1.87 4.35
N ALA A 98 -7.84 0.86 3.48
CA ALA A 98 -8.24 0.93 2.08
C ALA A 98 -8.93 -0.38 1.68
N PRO A 99 -10.21 -0.57 2.03
CA PRO A 99 -10.94 -1.81 1.74
C PRO A 99 -11.04 -2.11 0.24
N GLU A 100 -11.00 -1.07 -0.60
CA GLU A 100 -11.04 -1.16 -2.06
C GLU A 100 -9.68 -1.51 -2.70
N MET A 101 -8.58 -1.42 -1.96
CA MET A 101 -7.25 -1.78 -2.48
C MET A 101 -7.19 -3.28 -2.76
N PRO A 102 -6.83 -3.70 -3.99
CA PRO A 102 -6.70 -5.12 -4.30
C PRO A 102 -5.55 -5.76 -3.50
N ASP A 103 -5.68 -7.03 -3.18
CA ASP A 103 -4.59 -7.79 -2.59
C ASP A 103 -3.43 -7.91 -3.58
N PRO A 104 -2.18 -7.71 -3.15
CA PRO A 104 -1.06 -7.80 -4.04
C PRO A 104 -0.81 -9.24 -4.49
N ASP A 105 -0.54 -9.44 -5.76
CA ASP A 105 -0.09 -10.71 -6.29
C ASP A 105 1.39 -10.95 -6.05
N LEU A 106 2.18 -9.90 -6.05
CA LEU A 106 3.64 -9.92 -5.89
C LEU A 106 4.09 -8.84 -4.91
N VAL A 107 4.90 -9.21 -3.93
CA VAL A 107 5.62 -8.29 -3.06
C VAL A 107 7.10 -8.36 -3.42
N ILE A 108 7.68 -7.23 -3.80
CA ILE A 108 9.10 -7.09 -4.05
C ILE A 108 9.75 -6.42 -2.85
N ARG A 109 10.74 -7.07 -2.27
CA ARG A 109 11.53 -6.53 -1.16
C ARG A 109 12.99 -6.36 -1.58
N THR A 110 13.47 -5.14 -1.52
CA THR A 110 14.83 -4.73 -1.85
C THR A 110 15.78 -4.82 -0.65
N SER A 111 17.06 -4.51 -0.85
CA SER A 111 18.12 -4.40 0.18
C SER A 111 18.50 -5.73 0.86
N GLY A 112 18.24 -6.87 0.23
CA GLY A 112 18.57 -8.19 0.79
C GLY A 112 17.79 -8.58 2.05
N GLU A 113 16.76 -7.83 2.41
CA GLU A 113 15.96 -8.03 3.60
C GLU A 113 14.90 -9.13 3.38
N LEU A 114 14.93 -10.18 4.21
CA LEU A 114 14.07 -11.36 4.08
C LEU A 114 12.90 -11.34 5.09
N ARG A 115 12.29 -10.18 5.29
CA ARG A 115 11.17 -9.98 6.23
C ARG A 115 10.12 -9.06 5.67
N VAL A 116 8.87 -9.18 6.10
CA VAL A 116 7.74 -8.33 5.66
C VAL A 116 7.65 -7.00 6.43
N SER A 117 8.31 -6.89 7.58
CA SER A 117 8.39 -5.67 8.39
C SER A 117 7.05 -4.98 8.64
N ASN A 118 6.02 -5.75 9.01
CA ASN A 118 4.69 -5.21 9.32
C ASN A 118 3.97 -4.56 8.13
N PHE A 119 4.35 -4.89 6.89
CA PHE A 119 3.76 -4.34 5.68
C PHE A 119 2.68 -5.25 5.10
N LEU A 120 1.47 -4.72 4.86
CA LEU A 120 0.31 -5.38 4.25
C LEU A 120 0.02 -6.79 4.80
N LEU A 121 0.01 -6.96 6.15
CA LEU A 121 -0.08 -8.28 6.78
C LEU A 121 -1.34 -9.04 6.39
N TRP A 122 -2.46 -8.37 6.22
CA TRP A 122 -3.71 -8.95 5.79
C TRP A 122 -3.72 -9.18 4.28
N GLN A 123 -3.45 -8.14 3.52
CA GLN A 123 -3.60 -8.11 2.07
C GLN A 123 -2.58 -9.02 1.36
N ALA A 124 -1.36 -9.14 1.91
CA ALA A 124 -0.29 -9.95 1.32
C ALA A 124 -0.31 -11.43 1.73
N ALA A 125 -1.38 -11.91 2.39
CA ALA A 125 -1.48 -13.27 2.91
C ALA A 125 -1.26 -14.36 1.83
N TYR A 126 -1.60 -14.07 0.58
CA TYR A 126 -1.43 -14.98 -0.57
C TYR A 126 -0.49 -14.43 -1.64
N ALA A 127 0.23 -13.34 -1.35
CA ALA A 127 1.19 -12.78 -2.29
C ALA A 127 2.41 -13.68 -2.46
N GLU A 128 2.96 -13.69 -3.67
CA GLU A 128 4.29 -14.22 -3.93
C GLU A 128 5.34 -13.18 -3.53
N TYR A 129 6.51 -13.64 -3.09
CA TYR A 129 7.58 -12.75 -2.66
C TYR A 129 8.80 -12.88 -3.59
N HIS A 130 9.32 -11.72 -3.99
CA HIS A 130 10.62 -11.60 -4.66
C HIS A 130 11.54 -10.74 -3.79
N PHE A 131 12.65 -11.34 -3.36
CA PHE A 131 13.67 -10.66 -2.57
C PHE A 131 14.89 -10.41 -3.45
N THR A 132 15.36 -9.14 -3.50
CA THR A 132 16.57 -8.77 -4.23
C THR A 132 17.58 -8.09 -3.31
N PRO A 133 18.89 -8.32 -3.50
CA PRO A 133 19.94 -7.63 -2.75
C PRO A 133 20.08 -6.15 -3.15
N ASP A 134 19.55 -5.75 -4.30
CA ASP A 134 19.64 -4.38 -4.80
C ASP A 134 19.02 -3.40 -3.83
N HIS A 135 19.63 -2.24 -3.67
CA HIS A 135 19.03 -1.15 -2.90
C HIS A 135 17.97 -0.43 -3.72
N TRP A 136 17.01 0.21 -3.05
CA TRP A 136 15.89 0.88 -3.74
C TRP A 136 16.33 1.91 -4.79
N PRO A 137 17.38 2.74 -4.60
CA PRO A 137 17.85 3.65 -5.63
C PRO A 137 18.40 2.97 -6.90
N ASP A 138 18.85 1.72 -6.77
CA ASP A 138 19.44 0.92 -7.86
C ASP A 138 18.39 -0.01 -8.51
N PHE A 139 17.19 -0.09 -7.96
CA PHE A 139 16.11 -0.93 -8.47
C PHE A 139 15.41 -0.23 -9.64
N GLY A 140 15.73 -0.65 -10.86
CA GLY A 140 15.22 -0.09 -12.10
C GLY A 140 14.37 -1.06 -12.91
N GLU A 141 14.23 -0.77 -14.19
CA GLU A 141 13.41 -1.55 -15.14
C GLU A 141 13.90 -2.99 -15.28
N GLU A 142 15.22 -3.22 -15.27
CA GLU A 142 15.82 -4.54 -15.41
C GLU A 142 15.46 -5.44 -14.22
N GLN A 143 15.62 -4.94 -12.99
CA GLN A 143 15.27 -5.64 -11.75
C GLN A 143 13.77 -5.90 -11.66
N LEU A 144 12.95 -4.95 -12.10
CA LEU A 144 11.50 -5.14 -12.16
C LEU A 144 11.13 -6.25 -13.17
N ALA A 145 11.74 -6.24 -14.36
CA ALA A 145 11.52 -7.26 -15.38
C ALA A 145 11.91 -8.66 -14.88
N GLU A 146 13.02 -8.76 -14.14
CA GLU A 146 13.46 -10.02 -13.51
C GLU A 146 12.43 -10.50 -12.48
N ALA A 147 11.95 -9.64 -11.58
CA ALA A 147 10.95 -9.96 -10.58
C ALA A 147 9.64 -10.46 -11.22
N LEU A 148 9.17 -9.79 -12.28
CA LEU A 148 7.97 -10.16 -13.03
C LEU A 148 8.15 -11.48 -13.78
N SER A 149 9.33 -11.73 -14.37
CA SER A 149 9.66 -12.99 -15.03
C SER A 149 9.68 -14.15 -14.04
N ALA A 150 10.32 -13.96 -12.89
CA ALA A 150 10.31 -14.92 -11.80
C ALA A 150 8.89 -15.24 -11.31
N TYR A 151 8.05 -14.21 -11.14
CA TYR A 151 6.65 -14.39 -10.78
C TYR A 151 5.87 -15.19 -11.84
N ALA A 152 6.04 -14.88 -13.12
CA ALA A 152 5.32 -15.53 -14.23
C ALA A 152 5.59 -17.05 -14.32
N THR A 153 6.74 -17.50 -13.82
CA THR A 153 7.11 -18.94 -13.82
C THR A 153 6.52 -19.71 -12.63
N ARG A 154 5.99 -19.02 -11.62
CA ARG A 154 5.45 -19.64 -10.41
C ARG A 154 4.04 -20.18 -10.64
N ARG A 155 3.73 -21.33 -10.01
CA ARG A 155 2.40 -21.94 -10.03
C ARG A 155 1.67 -21.63 -8.73
N ARG A 156 0.73 -20.70 -8.75
CA ARG A 156 -0.13 -20.39 -7.60
C ARG A 156 -1.13 -21.54 -7.38
N ARG A 157 -1.14 -22.12 -6.19
CA ARG A 157 -2.01 -23.27 -5.86
C ARG A 157 -3.20 -22.89 -4.97
N PHE A 158 -3.24 -21.70 -4.35
CA PHE A 158 -4.30 -21.20 -3.47
C PHE A 158 -4.86 -22.26 -2.50
N GLY A 159 -3.98 -23.06 -1.89
CA GLY A 159 -4.37 -24.12 -0.99
C GLY A 159 -5.08 -25.33 -1.64
N LYS A 160 -5.26 -25.37 -2.95
CA LYS A 160 -5.78 -26.54 -3.67
C LYS A 160 -4.63 -27.53 -3.92
N ARG A 161 -4.81 -28.78 -3.42
CA ARG A 161 -3.92 -29.91 -3.73
C ARG A 161 -4.17 -30.43 -5.13
#